data_0c603ae5c5616e0892ed5cf4331d96c9
#
_entry.id   0c603ae5c5616e0892ed5cf4331d96c9
#
_cell.length_a   1.000
_cell.length_b   1.000
_cell.length_c   1.000
_cell.angle_alpha   90.00
_cell.angle_beta   90.00
_cell.angle_gamma   90.00
#
_symmetry.space_group_name_H-M   'P 1'
#
loop_
_entity.id
_entity.type
_entity.pdbx_description
1 polymer ?
#
loop_
_entity_poly.entity_id
_entity_poly.type
_entity_poly.pdbx_seq_one_letter_code
_entity_poly.pdbx_strand_id
1 'polypeptide(L)'
;KRFSAKVSNKVQTFDTGSIVIPSGIQQGKQWLKKLNNIAKQFSIPVHALNTGLTLKGIDIGSNSFRSLNPINVLLIGGKSTSQYEAAELLYYLDDLLNIPVSVVEKTRLSSINLNDYSHVLMVDGNYKSFEKNESKKIAAWVKQGGVLFAQKRASQWLAKQNILTATFSTKKQINELFSTDNLHYQDKEK
;
A
#
# COMPACT_ATOMS: atom_id res chain seq x y z
N LYS A 1 8.34 9.44 -12.98
CA LYS A 1 8.63 10.04 -14.29
C LYS A 1 9.59 9.12 -15.06
N ARG A 2 9.54 9.17 -16.41
CA ARG A 2 10.39 8.38 -17.31
C ARG A 2 11.71 9.11 -17.56
N PHE A 3 12.80 8.37 -17.79
CA PHE A 3 14.09 8.92 -18.22
C PHE A 3 14.81 7.98 -19.20
N SER A 4 15.76 8.51 -19.96
CA SER A 4 16.60 7.72 -20.87
C SER A 4 18.07 7.94 -20.55
N ALA A 5 18.84 6.87 -20.46
CA ALA A 5 20.26 6.90 -20.16
C ALA A 5 21.06 5.96 -21.07
N LYS A 6 22.38 6.18 -21.14
CA LYS A 6 23.27 5.24 -21.85
C LYS A 6 23.58 4.04 -20.98
N VAL A 7 23.28 2.85 -21.52
CA VAL A 7 23.68 1.56 -20.97
C VAL A 7 24.72 0.98 -21.94
N SER A 8 25.97 0.94 -21.55
CA SER A 8 27.08 0.67 -22.47
C SER A 8 27.05 1.65 -23.65
N ASN A 9 26.81 1.20 -24.87
CA ASN A 9 26.76 2.04 -26.07
C ASN A 9 25.33 2.26 -26.61
N LYS A 10 24.29 1.82 -25.90
CA LYS A 10 22.90 1.94 -26.34
C LYS A 10 22.10 2.86 -25.41
N VAL A 11 21.15 3.56 -25.99
CA VAL A 11 20.19 4.35 -25.22
C VAL A 11 19.08 3.43 -24.73
N GLN A 12 18.89 3.38 -23.42
CA GLN A 12 17.82 2.64 -22.76
C GLN A 12 16.84 3.62 -22.11
N THR A 13 15.56 3.38 -22.29
CA THR A 13 14.51 4.13 -21.60
C THR A 13 14.02 3.34 -20.40
N PHE A 14 13.90 4.05 -19.29
CA PHE A 14 13.45 3.54 -18.01
C PHE A 14 12.11 4.18 -17.66
N ASP A 15 11.12 3.34 -17.43
CA ASP A 15 9.76 3.77 -17.12
C ASP A 15 9.58 4.09 -15.64
N THR A 16 8.44 4.71 -15.32
CA THR A 16 8.00 4.91 -13.93
C THR A 16 7.89 3.56 -13.23
N GLY A 17 8.44 3.49 -12.02
CA GLY A 17 8.55 2.22 -11.27
C GLY A 17 9.94 1.59 -11.37
N SER A 18 10.83 2.07 -12.24
CA SER A 18 12.23 1.61 -12.24
C SER A 18 12.93 1.97 -10.93
N ILE A 19 13.65 1.00 -10.38
CA ILE A 19 14.41 1.16 -9.12
C ILE A 19 15.84 1.55 -9.46
N VAL A 20 16.33 2.61 -8.81
CA VAL A 20 17.73 3.06 -8.91
C VAL A 20 18.44 2.71 -7.62
N ILE A 21 19.62 2.09 -7.75
CA ILE A 21 20.47 1.70 -6.62
C ILE A 21 21.79 2.47 -6.75
N PRO A 22 21.97 3.60 -6.04
CA PRO A 22 23.21 4.35 -6.07
C PRO A 22 24.33 3.55 -5.40
N SER A 23 25.39 3.21 -6.12
CA SER A 23 26.50 2.40 -5.61
C SER A 23 27.28 3.11 -4.50
N GLY A 24 27.38 4.44 -4.53
CA GLY A 24 28.16 5.24 -3.58
C GLY A 24 27.61 5.26 -2.15
N ILE A 25 26.34 4.94 -1.95
CA ILE A 25 25.71 4.88 -0.61
C ILE A 25 25.55 3.45 -0.09
N GLN A 26 25.91 2.44 -0.88
CA GLN A 26 25.82 1.04 -0.45
C GLN A 26 27.00 0.67 0.46
N GLN A 27 26.71 -0.01 1.57
CA GLN A 27 27.73 -0.47 2.49
C GLN A 27 28.25 -1.85 2.14
N GLY A 28 29.56 -2.04 2.19
CA GLY A 28 30.25 -3.30 1.92
C GLY A 28 30.24 -3.68 0.44
N LYS A 29 30.91 -4.81 0.12
CA LYS A 29 31.04 -5.30 -1.28
C LYS A 29 30.00 -6.36 -1.66
N GLN A 30 29.20 -6.85 -0.71
CA GLN A 30 28.30 -7.98 -0.95
C GLN A 30 26.95 -7.61 -1.58
N TRP A 31 26.58 -6.34 -1.55
CA TRP A 31 25.29 -5.89 -2.09
C TRP A 31 25.12 -6.22 -3.57
N LEU A 32 26.18 -6.07 -4.37
CA LEU A 32 26.12 -6.35 -5.80
C LEU A 32 25.89 -7.84 -6.08
N LYS A 33 26.51 -8.73 -5.30
CA LYS A 33 26.27 -10.17 -5.39
C LYS A 33 24.83 -10.53 -5.03
N LYS A 34 24.28 -9.92 -3.97
CA LYS A 34 22.89 -10.10 -3.57
C LYS A 34 21.94 -9.58 -4.66
N LEU A 35 22.19 -8.40 -5.21
CA LEU A 35 21.40 -7.82 -6.29
C LEU A 35 21.37 -8.75 -7.50
N ASN A 36 22.52 -9.23 -7.96
CA ASN A 36 22.61 -10.13 -9.11
C ASN A 36 21.90 -11.47 -8.87
N ASN A 37 21.96 -12.01 -7.65
CA ASN A 37 21.24 -13.23 -7.31
C ASN A 37 19.72 -13.04 -7.35
N ILE A 38 19.23 -11.95 -6.76
CA ILE A 38 17.81 -11.59 -6.78
C ILE A 38 17.35 -11.34 -8.23
N ALA A 39 18.12 -10.59 -8.99
CA ALA A 39 17.80 -10.30 -10.39
C ALA A 39 17.68 -11.59 -11.23
N LYS A 40 18.57 -12.55 -11.02
CA LYS A 40 18.50 -13.89 -11.65
C LYS A 40 17.25 -14.66 -11.20
N GLN A 41 17.01 -14.72 -9.90
CA GLN A 41 15.89 -15.46 -9.33
C GLN A 41 14.54 -14.99 -9.86
N PHE A 42 14.37 -13.69 -10.02
CA PHE A 42 13.12 -13.07 -10.46
C PHE A 42 13.13 -12.62 -11.93
N SER A 43 14.16 -12.97 -12.69
CA SER A 43 14.33 -12.58 -14.11
C SER A 43 14.20 -11.06 -14.34
N ILE A 44 14.74 -10.26 -13.42
CA ILE A 44 14.70 -8.80 -13.47
C ILE A 44 15.96 -8.28 -14.18
N PRO A 45 15.83 -7.48 -15.25
CA PRO A 45 17.00 -6.90 -15.91
C PRO A 45 17.67 -5.83 -15.03
N VAL A 46 18.99 -5.93 -14.87
CA VAL A 46 19.80 -4.95 -14.15
C VAL A 46 20.76 -4.28 -15.13
N HIS A 47 20.78 -2.96 -15.14
CA HIS A 47 21.61 -2.14 -16.02
C HIS A 47 22.56 -1.27 -15.19
N ALA A 48 23.85 -1.31 -15.52
CA ALA A 48 24.84 -0.43 -14.92
C ALA A 48 24.84 0.93 -15.65
N LEU A 49 24.81 2.01 -14.87
CA LEU A 49 24.92 3.39 -15.36
C LEU A 49 26.16 4.03 -14.74
N ASN A 50 26.95 4.70 -15.59
CA ASN A 50 28.21 5.33 -15.17
C ASN A 50 28.04 6.79 -14.77
N THR A 51 26.86 7.36 -14.96
CA THR A 51 26.55 8.77 -14.65
C THR A 51 25.13 8.92 -14.17
N GLY A 52 24.90 9.91 -13.32
CA GLY A 52 23.57 10.32 -12.89
C GLY A 52 22.87 11.27 -13.86
N LEU A 53 23.60 11.79 -14.86
CA LEU A 53 23.02 12.64 -15.91
C LEU A 53 22.30 11.77 -16.94
N THR A 54 21.10 12.17 -17.29
CA THR A 54 20.27 11.45 -18.25
C THR A 54 20.24 12.18 -19.60
N LEU A 55 20.03 11.43 -20.67
CA LEU A 55 19.93 12.01 -22.03
C LEU A 55 18.57 12.71 -22.23
N LYS A 56 17.54 12.21 -21.56
CA LYS A 56 16.17 12.74 -21.64
C LYS A 56 15.42 12.38 -20.38
N GLY A 57 14.63 13.32 -19.87
CA GLY A 57 13.77 13.12 -18.70
C GLY A 57 14.39 13.70 -17.44
N ILE A 58 14.26 12.98 -16.34
CA ILE A 58 14.75 13.40 -15.01
C ILE A 58 16.13 12.83 -14.75
N ASP A 59 17.02 13.61 -14.18
CA ASP A 59 18.33 13.13 -13.75
C ASP A 59 18.23 12.22 -12.53
N ILE A 60 19.10 11.21 -12.48
CA ILE A 60 19.21 10.29 -11.35
C ILE A 60 19.73 11.08 -10.14
N GLY A 61 19.01 11.02 -9.03
CA GLY A 61 19.30 11.83 -7.85
C GLY A 61 18.47 13.11 -7.74
N SER A 62 17.62 13.42 -8.73
CA SER A 62 16.65 14.52 -8.61
C SER A 62 15.59 14.19 -7.52
N ASN A 63 14.93 15.23 -6.99
CA ASN A 63 13.83 15.09 -6.02
C ASN A 63 12.62 14.30 -6.54
N SER A 64 12.62 13.91 -7.83
CA SER A 64 11.60 13.02 -8.40
C SER A 64 11.84 11.55 -8.08
N PHE A 65 13.02 11.18 -7.61
CA PHE A 65 13.29 9.86 -7.04
C PHE A 65 12.96 9.88 -5.55
N ARG A 66 12.28 8.85 -5.09
CA ARG A 66 11.93 8.68 -3.68
C ARG A 66 12.68 7.47 -3.12
N SER A 67 13.21 7.61 -1.91
CA SER A 67 13.78 6.47 -1.20
C SER A 67 12.70 5.42 -0.94
N LEU A 68 13.05 4.17 -1.20
CA LEU A 68 12.19 3.04 -0.82
C LEU A 68 12.50 2.68 0.63
N ASN A 69 11.48 2.75 1.46
CA ASN A 69 11.53 2.29 2.85
C ASN A 69 11.05 0.83 2.93
N PRO A 70 11.52 0.05 3.90
CA PRO A 70 10.97 -1.27 4.17
C PRO A 70 9.45 -1.19 4.38
N ILE A 71 8.73 -2.20 3.87
CA ILE A 71 7.29 -2.31 4.06
C ILE A 71 7.06 -2.99 5.41
N ASN A 72 6.46 -2.26 6.34
CA ASN A 72 6.01 -2.76 7.64
C ASN A 72 4.50 -2.60 7.71
N VAL A 73 3.78 -3.69 7.79
CA VAL A 73 2.31 -3.72 7.73
C VAL A 73 1.73 -3.97 9.11
N LEU A 74 0.78 -3.12 9.50
CA LEU A 74 -0.09 -3.33 10.67
C LEU A 74 -1.50 -3.67 10.19
N LEU A 75 -2.01 -4.83 10.56
CA LEU A 75 -3.39 -5.23 10.32
C LEU A 75 -4.21 -5.08 11.60
N ILE A 76 -5.24 -4.24 11.56
CA ILE A 76 -6.15 -4.06 12.69
C ILE A 76 -7.26 -5.12 12.60
N GLY A 77 -7.24 -6.05 13.53
CA GLY A 77 -8.17 -7.16 13.62
C GLY A 77 -8.84 -7.28 14.98
N GLY A 78 -9.28 -8.48 15.33
CA GLY A 78 -9.84 -8.84 16.63
C GLY A 78 -11.35 -8.70 16.70
N LYS A 79 -11.87 -8.54 17.91
CA LYS A 79 -13.31 -8.53 18.17
C LYS A 79 -14.04 -7.44 17.37
N SER A 80 -15.17 -7.80 16.77
CA SER A 80 -16.02 -6.93 15.95
C SER A 80 -15.39 -6.47 14.61
N THR A 81 -14.35 -7.14 14.15
CA THR A 81 -13.83 -7.04 12.78
C THR A 81 -14.03 -8.35 12.02
N SER A 82 -14.00 -8.30 10.69
CA SER A 82 -14.08 -9.49 9.85
C SER A 82 -12.80 -10.32 9.96
N GLN A 83 -12.88 -11.47 10.59
CA GLN A 83 -11.75 -12.38 10.73
C GLN A 83 -11.38 -13.05 9.40
N TYR A 84 -12.37 -13.27 8.52
CA TYR A 84 -12.16 -13.81 7.18
C TYR A 84 -11.31 -12.86 6.32
N GLU A 85 -11.69 -11.58 6.27
CA GLU A 85 -10.93 -10.57 5.51
C GLU A 85 -9.52 -10.36 6.11
N ALA A 86 -9.40 -10.41 7.44
CA ALA A 86 -8.10 -10.33 8.10
C ALA A 86 -7.21 -11.53 7.75
N ALA A 87 -7.78 -12.74 7.72
CA ALA A 87 -7.07 -13.95 7.34
C ALA A 87 -6.66 -13.95 5.86
N GLU A 88 -7.54 -13.48 4.95
CA GLU A 88 -7.23 -13.33 3.53
C GLU A 88 -6.03 -12.38 3.29
N LEU A 89 -6.06 -11.21 3.94
CA LEU A 89 -4.97 -10.23 3.81
C LEU A 89 -3.67 -10.77 4.42
N LEU A 90 -3.76 -11.44 5.57
CA LEU A 90 -2.61 -12.05 6.23
C LEU A 90 -1.99 -13.13 5.32
N TYR A 91 -2.80 -14.06 4.83
CA TYR A 91 -2.35 -15.11 3.91
C TYR A 91 -1.71 -14.53 2.66
N TYR A 92 -2.35 -13.54 2.03
CA TYR A 92 -1.83 -12.92 0.81
C TYR A 92 -0.50 -12.21 1.02
N LEU A 93 -0.39 -11.41 2.08
CA LEU A 93 0.79 -10.59 2.32
C LEU A 93 1.94 -11.41 2.92
N ASP A 94 1.68 -12.17 3.99
CA ASP A 94 2.71 -12.89 4.74
C ASP A 94 3.13 -14.17 4.03
N ASP A 95 2.16 -15.03 3.65
CA ASP A 95 2.44 -16.34 3.07
C ASP A 95 2.81 -16.25 1.58
N LEU A 96 2.03 -15.54 0.76
CA LEU A 96 2.29 -15.48 -0.69
C LEU A 96 3.35 -14.46 -1.08
N LEU A 97 3.36 -13.27 -0.46
CA LEU A 97 4.27 -12.18 -0.81
C LEU A 97 5.49 -12.07 0.10
N ASN A 98 5.56 -12.85 1.18
CA ASN A 98 6.60 -12.77 2.21
C ASN A 98 6.77 -11.34 2.78
N ILE A 99 5.66 -10.60 2.92
CA ILE A 99 5.62 -9.29 3.56
C ILE A 99 5.12 -9.49 4.99
N PRO A 100 5.95 -9.33 6.01
CA PRO A 100 5.54 -9.59 7.39
C PRO A 100 4.44 -8.64 7.83
N VAL A 101 3.39 -9.19 8.44
CA VAL A 101 2.23 -8.46 8.91
C VAL A 101 2.11 -8.59 10.43
N SER A 102 2.11 -7.45 11.12
CA SER A 102 1.78 -7.41 12.55
C SER A 102 0.26 -7.31 12.71
N VAL A 103 -0.35 -8.29 13.35
CA VAL A 103 -1.78 -8.26 13.66
C VAL A 103 -1.98 -7.69 15.06
N VAL A 104 -2.82 -6.68 15.19
CA VAL A 104 -3.14 -6.06 16.48
C VAL A 104 -4.64 -6.01 16.69
N GLU A 105 -5.07 -6.30 17.92
CA GLU A 105 -6.45 -6.08 18.29
C GLU A 105 -6.81 -4.60 18.30
N LYS A 106 -7.97 -4.29 17.78
CA LYS A 106 -8.54 -2.95 17.71
C LYS A 106 -8.42 -2.18 19.03
N THR A 107 -8.67 -2.84 20.15
CA THR A 107 -8.61 -2.26 21.51
C THR A 107 -7.21 -1.83 21.93
N ARG A 108 -6.17 -2.36 21.30
CA ARG A 108 -4.77 -2.08 21.62
C ARG A 108 -4.13 -1.02 20.72
N LEU A 109 -4.87 -0.44 19.77
CA LEU A 109 -4.32 0.54 18.84
C LEU A 109 -3.75 1.79 19.53
N SER A 110 -4.33 2.21 20.65
CA SER A 110 -3.86 3.35 21.46
C SER A 110 -2.40 3.17 21.90
N SER A 111 -2.00 1.95 22.26
CA SER A 111 -0.64 1.63 22.75
C SER A 111 0.39 1.38 21.65
N ILE A 112 -0.03 1.23 20.38
CA ILE A 112 0.86 0.96 19.26
C ILE A 112 1.48 2.26 18.75
N ASN A 113 2.79 2.29 18.52
CA ASN A 113 3.43 3.39 17.79
C ASN A 113 3.25 3.21 16.28
N LEU A 114 2.37 3.98 15.64
CA LEU A 114 2.11 3.87 14.20
C LEU A 114 3.32 4.27 13.34
N ASN A 115 4.29 5.02 13.88
CA ASN A 115 5.49 5.39 13.12
C ASN A 115 6.42 4.21 12.82
N ASP A 116 6.23 3.08 13.50
CA ASP A 116 6.96 1.85 13.24
C ASP A 116 6.43 1.12 11.99
N TYR A 117 5.30 1.58 11.43
CA TYR A 117 4.61 0.97 10.31
C TYR A 117 4.52 1.93 9.12
N SER A 118 4.69 1.38 7.93
CA SER A 118 4.49 2.09 6.67
C SER A 118 3.05 1.99 6.16
N HIS A 119 2.36 0.89 6.49
CA HIS A 119 1.00 0.59 6.06
C HIS A 119 0.14 0.15 7.24
N VAL A 120 -1.10 0.64 7.28
CA VAL A 120 -2.14 0.19 8.20
C VAL A 120 -3.32 -0.33 7.41
N LEU A 121 -3.76 -1.54 7.70
CA LEU A 121 -4.90 -2.20 7.06
C LEU A 121 -6.06 -2.29 8.04
N MET A 122 -7.22 -1.83 7.61
CA MET A 122 -8.47 -1.88 8.37
C MET A 122 -9.50 -2.68 7.58
N VAL A 123 -9.76 -3.90 8.00
CA VAL A 123 -10.78 -4.78 7.41
C VAL A 123 -12.19 -4.33 7.80
N ASP A 124 -13.21 -4.93 7.20
CA ASP A 124 -14.59 -4.66 7.59
C ASP A 124 -14.79 -4.87 9.10
N GLY A 125 -15.50 -3.95 9.74
CA GLY A 125 -15.70 -4.04 11.18
C GLY A 125 -16.50 -2.89 11.79
N ASN A 126 -16.79 -3.02 13.06
CA ASN A 126 -17.41 -1.95 13.84
C ASN A 126 -16.32 -1.16 14.58
N TYR A 127 -16.03 0.04 14.09
CA TYR A 127 -15.04 0.97 14.64
C TYR A 127 -15.64 2.08 15.49
N LYS A 128 -16.92 1.99 15.86
CA LYS A 128 -17.59 3.01 16.70
C LYS A 128 -16.94 3.16 18.08
N SER A 129 -16.29 2.09 18.56
CA SER A 129 -15.58 2.09 19.85
C SER A 129 -14.22 2.76 19.79
N PHE A 130 -13.73 3.14 18.61
CA PHE A 130 -12.54 3.99 18.52
C PHE A 130 -12.91 5.38 19.05
N GLU A 131 -12.17 5.80 20.05
CA GLU A 131 -12.33 7.12 20.66
C GLU A 131 -11.73 8.21 19.75
N LYS A 132 -11.92 9.47 20.13
CA LYS A 132 -11.34 10.61 19.42
C LYS A 132 -9.80 10.54 19.31
N ASN A 133 -9.15 9.83 20.23
CA ASN A 133 -7.70 9.70 20.25
C ASN A 133 -7.19 8.79 19.13
N GLU A 134 -7.84 7.64 18.88
CA GLU A 134 -7.45 6.73 17.79
C GLU A 134 -7.66 7.38 16.43
N SER A 135 -8.77 8.09 16.23
CA SER A 135 -8.99 8.80 14.97
C SER A 135 -7.97 9.91 14.73
N LYS A 136 -7.63 10.70 15.74
CA LYS A 136 -6.57 11.73 15.67
C LYS A 136 -5.20 11.11 15.38
N LYS A 137 -4.89 9.99 16.04
CA LYS A 137 -3.63 9.25 15.87
C LYS A 137 -3.48 8.75 14.43
N ILE A 138 -4.52 8.09 13.88
CA ILE A 138 -4.51 7.65 12.48
C ILE A 138 -4.41 8.85 11.52
N ALA A 139 -5.19 9.91 11.74
CA ALA A 139 -5.16 11.10 10.90
C ALA A 139 -3.78 11.78 10.88
N ALA A 140 -3.12 11.91 12.04
CA ALA A 140 -1.79 12.48 12.15
C ALA A 140 -0.75 11.62 11.41
N TRP A 141 -0.82 10.30 11.58
CA TRP A 141 0.08 9.37 10.92
C TRP A 141 -0.09 9.37 9.38
N VAL A 142 -1.33 9.41 8.87
CA VAL A 142 -1.59 9.55 7.43
C VAL A 142 -1.02 10.87 6.88
N LYS A 143 -1.18 11.99 7.62
CA LYS A 143 -0.60 13.28 7.23
C LYS A 143 0.94 13.26 7.16
N GLN A 144 1.59 12.39 7.91
CA GLN A 144 3.04 12.18 7.88
C GLN A 144 3.50 11.25 6.74
N GLY A 145 2.57 10.74 5.93
CA GLY A 145 2.86 9.89 4.77
C GLY A 145 2.60 8.41 4.97
N GLY A 146 1.97 8.01 6.05
CA GLY A 146 1.51 6.64 6.27
C GLY A 146 0.44 6.23 5.25
N VAL A 147 0.49 4.99 4.80
CA VAL A 147 -0.46 4.43 3.83
C VAL A 147 -1.56 3.68 4.56
N LEU A 148 -2.78 4.17 4.43
CA LEU A 148 -3.97 3.58 5.05
C LEU A 148 -4.83 2.89 4.00
N PHE A 149 -5.08 1.60 4.20
CA PHE A 149 -6.04 0.81 3.42
C PHE A 149 -7.23 0.45 4.31
N ALA A 150 -8.44 0.66 3.82
CA ALA A 150 -9.65 0.35 4.58
C ALA A 150 -10.75 -0.22 3.68
N GLN A 151 -11.49 -1.17 4.21
CA GLN A 151 -12.58 -1.83 3.51
C GLN A 151 -13.94 -1.55 4.16
N LYS A 152 -14.99 -1.52 3.34
CA LYS A 152 -16.40 -1.51 3.76
C LYS A 152 -16.71 -0.54 4.91
N ARG A 153 -17.13 -1.04 6.09
CA ARG A 153 -17.49 -0.21 7.25
C ARG A 153 -16.30 0.54 7.86
N ALA A 154 -15.07 0.04 7.69
CA ALA A 154 -13.88 0.79 8.09
C ALA A 154 -13.72 2.07 7.26
N SER A 155 -13.87 1.99 5.94
CA SER A 155 -13.82 3.19 5.08
C SER A 155 -14.96 4.18 5.36
N GLN A 156 -16.17 3.68 5.66
CA GLN A 156 -17.27 4.54 6.09
C GLN A 156 -16.99 5.25 7.42
N TRP A 157 -16.33 4.54 8.36
CA TRP A 157 -15.92 5.15 9.62
C TRP A 157 -14.86 6.23 9.40
N LEU A 158 -13.85 5.98 8.57
CA LEU A 158 -12.82 6.97 8.21
C LEU A 158 -13.40 8.24 7.59
N ALA A 159 -14.40 8.10 6.71
CA ALA A 159 -15.10 9.25 6.14
C ALA A 159 -15.85 10.05 7.20
N LYS A 160 -16.52 9.38 8.16
CA LYS A 160 -17.18 10.06 9.29
C LYS A 160 -16.21 10.78 10.22
N GLN A 161 -14.95 10.35 10.26
CA GLN A 161 -13.88 11.01 11.03
C GLN A 161 -13.15 12.10 10.22
N ASN A 162 -13.58 12.39 8.98
CA ASN A 162 -12.93 13.32 8.06
C ASN A 162 -11.45 12.95 7.74
N ILE A 163 -11.10 11.66 7.83
CA ILE A 163 -9.78 11.14 7.45
C ILE A 163 -9.78 10.78 5.96
N LEU A 164 -10.91 10.31 5.45
CA LEU A 164 -11.15 9.98 4.06
C LEU A 164 -12.21 10.91 3.48
N THR A 165 -11.94 11.52 2.32
CA THR A 165 -12.95 12.25 1.55
C THR A 165 -13.63 11.28 0.59
N ALA A 166 -14.79 10.77 0.99
CA ALA A 166 -15.59 9.85 0.19
C ALA A 166 -17.08 9.99 0.54
N THR A 167 -17.93 9.77 -0.45
CA THR A 167 -19.38 9.65 -0.29
C THR A 167 -19.78 8.20 -0.49
N PHE A 168 -20.73 7.74 0.30
CA PHE A 168 -21.24 6.36 0.24
C PHE A 168 -22.71 6.39 -0.11
N SER A 169 -23.13 5.56 -1.07
CA SER A 169 -24.52 5.39 -1.42
C SER A 169 -25.32 4.87 -0.23
N THR A 170 -26.47 5.46 0.01
CA THR A 170 -27.40 4.98 1.01
C THR A 170 -28.09 3.69 0.54
N LYS A 171 -28.61 2.89 1.46
CA LYS A 171 -29.39 1.70 1.10
C LYS A 171 -30.59 2.04 0.19
N LYS A 172 -31.22 3.21 0.39
CA LYS A 172 -32.30 3.69 -0.45
C LYS A 172 -31.83 3.91 -1.88
N GLN A 173 -30.74 4.65 -2.08
CA GLN A 173 -30.15 4.88 -3.41
C GLN A 173 -29.73 3.58 -4.10
N ILE A 174 -29.17 2.64 -3.37
CA ILE A 174 -28.81 1.33 -3.91
C ILE A 174 -30.07 0.57 -4.34
N ASN A 175 -31.11 0.53 -3.53
CA ASN A 175 -32.37 -0.12 -3.86
C ASN A 175 -33.05 0.53 -5.05
N GLU A 176 -32.97 1.86 -5.21
CA GLU A 176 -33.51 2.57 -6.36
C GLU A 176 -32.76 2.25 -7.65
N LEU A 177 -31.41 2.14 -7.59
CA LEU A 177 -30.57 1.79 -8.73
C LEU A 177 -30.70 0.32 -9.17
N PHE A 178 -30.88 -0.57 -8.21
CA PHE A 178 -30.94 -2.03 -8.41
C PHE A 178 -32.31 -2.58 -8.01
N SER A 179 -33.40 -1.84 -8.31
CA SER A 179 -34.73 -2.32 -8.02
C SER A 179 -35.04 -3.56 -8.87
N THR A 180 -35.61 -4.56 -8.23
CA THR A 180 -36.01 -5.80 -8.91
C THR A 180 -37.26 -5.63 -9.80
N ASP A 181 -37.89 -4.44 -9.77
CA ASP A 181 -39.09 -4.15 -10.53
C ASP A 181 -38.85 -4.19 -12.04
N ASN A 182 -37.59 -4.00 -12.46
CA ASN A 182 -37.17 -4.08 -13.87
C ASN A 182 -36.61 -5.44 -14.27
N LEU A 183 -36.55 -6.41 -13.36
CA LEU A 183 -36.06 -7.77 -13.67
C LEU A 183 -37.23 -8.65 -14.19
N HIS A 184 -36.94 -9.46 -15.20
CA HIS A 184 -37.86 -10.49 -15.63
C HIS A 184 -38.16 -11.47 -14.48
N TYR A 185 -39.35 -12.06 -14.47
CA TYR A 185 -39.80 -12.96 -13.39
C TYR A 185 -38.79 -14.08 -13.07
N GLN A 186 -38.12 -14.61 -14.11
CA GLN A 186 -37.06 -15.62 -13.94
C GLN A 186 -35.80 -15.15 -13.20
N ASP A 187 -35.53 -13.85 -13.18
CA ASP A 187 -34.38 -13.28 -12.50
C ASP A 187 -34.70 -12.91 -11.05
N LYS A 188 -35.98 -12.92 -10.66
CA LYS A 188 -36.43 -12.60 -9.30
C LYS A 188 -36.37 -13.78 -8.35
N GLU A 189 -36.22 -15.01 -8.86
CA GLU A 189 -36.16 -16.25 -8.09
C GLU A 189 -34.71 -16.72 -7.78
N LYS A 190 -33.70 -16.00 -8.20
CA LYS A 190 -32.29 -16.25 -7.88
C LYS A 190 -31.79 -15.30 -6.79
#